data_fc32cb6b90e2232d9b04aa0c9fb58018
#
_entry.id   fc32cb6b90e2232d9b04aa0c9fb58018
#
_cell.length_a   1.000
_cell.length_b   1.000
_cell.length_c   1.000
_cell.angle_alpha   90.00
_cell.angle_beta   90.00
_cell.angle_gamma   90.00
#
_symmetry.space_group_name_H-M   'P 1'
#
loop_
_entity.id
_entity.type
_entity.pdbx_description
1 polymer ?
#
loop_
_entity_poly.entity_id
_entity_poly.type
_entity_poly.pdbx_seq_one_letter_code
_entity_poly.pdbx_strand_id
1 'polypeptide(L)'
;MDRLRMGVLGCSGHYALRVATPLRSSLLVEPYAVASRDAAKARKYAKTWNFPVSYGSYEELLVDPKIDFVYIPLPNHLHFEYIKKAADAGKPIICEKPLCLNAKDAAKAAEYCKKKKIPLMEAFMYRFHPQWVRAAEIIKAGELGKVLSTQGLFSYYNIDETNIRNIAACGGGAVLDIGCYTVSSSRFLMGEEPKRVAATLIRDPVFKTDILGSAILDYGEGRASTFTISTQMFPYQRVTALGTGGSLSVEVPFNMFGDVPGRLTIDTSIAERVVETEIADQYLLEFDAFAQALIEKSGAECPQVPTPVSDAVANLAVLDAVFAAAASGKWEAVLKY
;
A
#
# COMPACT_ATOMS: atom_id res chain seq x y z
N MET A 1 6.93 23.24 16.51
CA MET A 1 5.92 22.22 16.86
C MET A 1 6.69 20.95 17.18
N ASP A 2 6.38 20.24 18.26
CA ASP A 2 7.07 19.00 18.56
C ASP A 2 6.66 17.94 17.52
N ARG A 3 7.62 17.09 17.11
CA ARG A 3 7.35 16.00 16.19
C ARG A 3 6.47 14.95 16.85
N LEU A 4 5.56 14.32 16.10
CA LEU A 4 4.76 13.20 16.57
C LEU A 4 5.64 11.96 16.75
N ARG A 5 5.55 11.33 17.91
CA ARG A 5 6.33 10.14 18.28
C ARG A 5 5.67 8.88 17.75
N MET A 6 6.37 8.23 16.84
CA MET A 6 5.91 6.99 16.21
C MET A 6 6.42 5.76 16.96
N GLY A 7 5.50 4.84 17.28
CA GLY A 7 5.82 3.49 17.73
C GLY A 7 5.78 2.49 16.57
N VAL A 8 6.78 1.63 16.43
CA VAL A 8 6.86 0.61 15.37
C VAL A 8 6.61 -0.77 15.96
N LEU A 9 5.58 -1.46 15.48
CA LEU A 9 5.22 -2.81 15.89
C LEU A 9 5.98 -3.83 15.01
N GLY A 10 7.14 -4.29 15.52
CA GLY A 10 7.97 -5.30 14.86
C GLY A 10 9.31 -4.78 14.35
N CYS A 11 10.32 -5.64 14.46
CA CYS A 11 11.65 -5.43 13.87
C CYS A 11 11.62 -5.82 12.38
N SER A 12 10.93 -5.02 11.58
CA SER A 12 10.66 -5.29 10.17
C SER A 12 11.86 -4.99 9.27
N GLY A 13 12.19 -5.91 8.36
CA GLY A 13 13.15 -5.66 7.28
C GLY A 13 12.68 -4.56 6.33
N HIS A 14 11.37 -4.43 6.11
CA HIS A 14 10.79 -3.37 5.28
C HIS A 14 11.05 -1.98 5.89
N TYR A 15 10.75 -1.80 7.19
CA TYR A 15 11.08 -0.56 7.89
C TYR A 15 12.56 -0.21 7.76
N ALA A 16 13.43 -1.18 8.05
CA ALA A 16 14.88 -0.99 7.99
C ALA A 16 15.37 -0.54 6.60
N LEU A 17 14.84 -1.17 5.55
CA LEU A 17 15.30 -0.94 4.18
C LEU A 17 14.70 0.32 3.54
N ARG A 18 13.44 0.64 3.85
CA ARG A 18 12.66 1.62 3.09
C ARG A 18 12.25 2.85 3.89
N VAL A 19 11.98 2.71 5.19
CA VAL A 19 11.36 3.77 6.00
C VAL A 19 12.35 4.46 6.93
N ALA A 20 13.28 3.72 7.51
CA ALA A 20 14.15 4.22 8.57
C ALA A 20 15.03 5.41 8.13
N THR A 21 15.59 5.37 6.92
CA THR A 21 16.46 6.44 6.41
C THR A 21 15.68 7.68 6.00
N PRO A 22 14.62 7.60 5.19
CA PRO A 22 13.78 8.74 4.85
C PRO A 22 13.24 9.50 6.06
N LEU A 23 12.73 8.80 7.06
CA LEU A 23 12.16 9.43 8.25
C LEU A 23 13.15 10.24 9.11
N ARG A 24 14.45 10.05 8.92
CA ARG A 24 15.44 10.93 9.58
C ARG A 24 15.33 12.39 9.14
N SER A 25 14.83 12.61 7.94
CA SER A 25 14.62 13.95 7.37
C SER A 25 13.24 14.53 7.69
N SER A 26 12.35 13.77 8.33
CA SER A 26 11.01 14.25 8.69
C SER A 26 11.09 15.34 9.75
N LEU A 27 10.35 16.41 9.50
CA LEU A 27 10.14 17.50 10.47
C LEU A 27 8.87 17.28 11.32
N LEU A 28 8.06 16.26 10.97
CA LEU A 28 6.77 15.99 11.60
C LEU A 28 6.77 14.71 12.42
N VAL A 29 7.60 13.72 12.04
CA VAL A 29 7.63 12.39 12.65
C VAL A 29 8.96 12.10 13.35
N GLU A 30 8.88 11.59 14.57
CA GLU A 30 10.01 11.04 15.32
C GLU A 30 9.83 9.53 15.48
N PRO A 31 10.68 8.67 14.87
CA PRO A 31 10.75 7.26 15.21
C PRO A 31 11.18 7.10 16.68
N TYR A 32 10.21 6.91 17.58
CA TYR A 32 10.43 6.98 19.03
C TYR A 32 10.64 5.62 19.67
N ALA A 33 9.81 4.64 19.33
CA ALA A 33 9.88 3.32 19.96
C ALA A 33 9.70 2.17 18.97
N VAL A 34 10.33 1.04 19.27
CA VAL A 34 10.13 -0.23 18.55
C VAL A 34 9.85 -1.36 19.51
N ALA A 35 8.96 -2.28 19.12
CA ALA A 35 8.66 -3.46 19.90
C ALA A 35 8.92 -4.76 19.14
N SER A 36 9.25 -5.82 19.88
CA SER A 36 9.33 -7.18 19.36
C SER A 36 8.91 -8.16 20.46
N ARG A 37 8.39 -9.33 20.08
CA ARG A 37 8.14 -10.47 21.00
C ARG A 37 9.43 -11.03 21.62
N ASP A 38 10.59 -10.61 21.10
CA ASP A 38 11.91 -10.89 21.63
C ASP A 38 12.55 -9.54 22.04
N ALA A 39 12.69 -9.33 23.35
CA ALA A 39 13.27 -8.11 23.92
C ALA A 39 14.72 -7.87 23.52
N ALA A 40 15.52 -8.93 23.33
CA ALA A 40 16.91 -8.81 22.90
C ALA A 40 16.98 -8.34 21.45
N LYS A 41 16.12 -8.87 20.57
CA LYS A 41 15.95 -8.43 19.20
C LYS A 41 15.49 -6.97 19.13
N ALA A 42 14.50 -6.58 19.98
CA ALA A 42 14.03 -5.19 20.04
C ALA A 42 15.17 -4.22 20.40
N ARG A 43 15.96 -4.52 21.46
CA ARG A 43 17.09 -3.68 21.87
C ARG A 43 18.17 -3.57 20.79
N LYS A 44 18.53 -4.69 20.14
CA LYS A 44 19.50 -4.68 19.03
C LYS A 44 19.00 -3.82 17.88
N TYR A 45 17.74 -3.99 17.49
CA TYR A 45 17.12 -3.25 16.40
C TYR A 45 17.01 -1.75 16.71
N ALA A 46 16.62 -1.40 17.94
CA ALA A 46 16.54 -0.02 18.40
C ALA A 46 17.91 0.67 18.31
N LYS A 47 18.96 0.01 18.76
CA LYS A 47 20.35 0.52 18.66
C LYS A 47 20.78 0.76 17.21
N THR A 48 20.44 -0.19 16.31
CA THR A 48 20.82 -0.09 14.88
C THR A 48 20.11 1.06 14.19
N TRP A 49 18.84 1.28 14.49
CA TRP A 49 17.99 2.24 13.80
C TRP A 49 17.68 3.51 14.61
N ASN A 50 18.41 3.71 15.73
CA ASN A 50 18.33 4.91 16.57
C ASN A 50 16.96 5.17 17.19
N PHE A 51 16.25 4.12 17.62
CA PHE A 51 15.06 4.31 18.44
C PHE A 51 15.46 4.61 19.87
N PRO A 52 14.95 5.69 20.50
CA PRO A 52 15.19 5.97 21.91
C PRO A 52 14.72 4.87 22.86
N VAL A 53 13.62 4.18 22.50
CA VAL A 53 12.95 3.19 23.37
C VAL A 53 12.75 1.87 22.65
N SER A 54 12.84 0.76 23.38
CA SER A 54 12.49 -0.58 22.89
C SER A 54 11.69 -1.36 23.90
N TYR A 55 10.69 -2.10 23.42
CA TYR A 55 9.79 -2.93 24.24
C TYR A 55 9.91 -4.41 23.91
N GLY A 56 9.68 -5.26 24.92
CA GLY A 56 9.70 -6.72 24.81
C GLY A 56 8.40 -7.33 24.30
N SER A 57 7.34 -6.52 24.22
CA SER A 57 6.05 -6.90 23.67
C SER A 57 5.41 -5.73 22.91
N TYR A 58 4.46 -6.03 22.03
CA TYR A 58 3.71 -5.00 21.32
C TYR A 58 2.74 -4.28 22.27
N GLU A 59 2.21 -5.00 23.25
CA GLU A 59 1.30 -4.49 24.27
C GLU A 59 1.97 -3.42 25.14
N GLU A 60 3.25 -3.62 25.55
CA GLU A 60 4.02 -2.61 26.29
C GLU A 60 4.17 -1.32 25.49
N LEU A 61 4.44 -1.42 24.18
CA LEU A 61 4.55 -0.25 23.31
C LEU A 61 3.20 0.48 23.19
N LEU A 62 2.11 -0.27 23.02
CA LEU A 62 0.78 0.31 22.80
C LEU A 62 0.28 1.12 24.01
N VAL A 63 0.66 0.75 25.24
CA VAL A 63 0.23 1.47 26.44
C VAL A 63 1.14 2.66 26.81
N ASP A 64 2.25 2.88 26.11
CA ASP A 64 3.10 4.04 26.36
C ASP A 64 2.37 5.34 25.98
N PRO A 65 2.11 6.25 26.95
CA PRO A 65 1.42 7.52 26.66
C PRO A 65 2.25 8.49 25.83
N LYS A 66 3.54 8.27 25.68
CA LYS A 66 4.43 9.12 24.87
C LYS A 66 4.35 8.84 23.37
N ILE A 67 3.70 7.75 22.96
CA ILE A 67 3.52 7.40 21.55
C ILE A 67 2.25 8.04 21.03
N ASP A 68 2.38 8.86 20.01
CA ASP A 68 1.27 9.60 19.40
C ASP A 68 0.53 8.77 18.34
N PHE A 69 1.23 7.92 17.60
CA PHE A 69 0.64 6.98 16.63
C PHE A 69 1.53 5.75 16.43
N VAL A 70 0.98 4.71 15.80
CA VAL A 70 1.72 3.48 15.52
C VAL A 70 1.80 3.15 14.05
N TYR A 71 2.94 2.57 13.65
CA TYR A 71 3.16 1.93 12.37
C TYR A 71 3.21 0.42 12.54
N ILE A 72 2.46 -0.30 11.70
CA ILE A 72 2.28 -1.77 11.77
C ILE A 72 2.89 -2.43 10.52
N PRO A 73 4.22 -2.67 10.45
CA PRO A 73 4.86 -3.45 9.39
C PRO A 73 5.02 -4.94 9.77
N LEU A 74 3.97 -5.51 10.34
CA LEU A 74 3.91 -6.93 10.69
C LEU A 74 3.60 -7.79 9.45
N PRO A 75 3.73 -9.13 9.52
CA PRO A 75 3.18 -10.01 8.50
C PRO A 75 1.67 -9.83 8.33
N ASN A 76 1.17 -9.94 7.09
CA ASN A 76 -0.20 -9.58 6.70
C ASN A 76 -1.29 -10.20 7.60
N HIS A 77 -1.12 -11.47 8.01
CA HIS A 77 -2.09 -12.18 8.85
C HIS A 77 -2.24 -11.60 10.27
N LEU A 78 -1.31 -10.78 10.71
CA LEU A 78 -1.34 -10.12 12.03
C LEU A 78 -1.96 -8.72 11.99
N HIS A 79 -2.14 -8.11 10.81
CA HIS A 79 -2.61 -6.75 10.69
C HIS A 79 -3.95 -6.54 11.40
N PHE A 80 -4.96 -7.38 11.12
CA PHE A 80 -6.30 -7.24 11.70
C PHE A 80 -6.28 -7.25 13.25
N GLU A 81 -5.52 -8.17 13.86
CA GLU A 81 -5.41 -8.27 15.32
C GLU A 81 -4.78 -7.00 15.91
N TYR A 82 -3.63 -6.56 15.34
CA TYR A 82 -2.89 -5.43 15.90
C TYR A 82 -3.50 -4.07 15.56
N ILE A 83 -4.25 -3.93 14.47
CA ILE A 83 -5.13 -2.77 14.25
C ILE A 83 -6.14 -2.64 15.38
N LYS A 84 -6.81 -3.72 15.78
CA LYS A 84 -7.77 -3.70 16.90
C LYS A 84 -7.10 -3.34 18.21
N LYS A 85 -5.97 -3.98 18.55
CA LYS A 85 -5.22 -3.68 19.79
C LYS A 85 -4.75 -2.22 19.83
N ALA A 86 -4.24 -1.69 18.73
CA ALA A 86 -3.84 -0.30 18.63
C ALA A 86 -5.03 0.66 18.80
N ALA A 87 -6.18 0.34 18.18
CA ALA A 87 -7.40 1.10 18.35
C ALA A 87 -7.94 1.06 19.80
N ASP A 88 -7.82 -0.08 20.50
CA ASP A 88 -8.18 -0.20 21.91
C ASP A 88 -7.27 0.64 22.81
N ALA A 89 -5.99 0.76 22.45
CA ALA A 89 -5.03 1.63 23.13
C ALA A 89 -5.16 3.13 22.76
N GLY A 90 -6.13 3.48 21.90
CA GLY A 90 -6.36 4.87 21.49
C GLY A 90 -5.31 5.43 20.52
N LYS A 91 -4.52 4.58 19.86
CA LYS A 91 -3.43 5.02 18.97
C LYS A 91 -3.91 5.13 17.52
N PRO A 92 -3.74 6.28 16.85
CA PRO A 92 -3.82 6.40 15.38
C PRO A 92 -2.90 5.39 14.69
N ILE A 93 -3.29 4.91 13.50
CA ILE A 93 -2.66 3.74 12.88
C ILE A 93 -2.30 4.01 11.43
N ILE A 94 -1.04 3.78 11.09
CA ILE A 94 -0.56 3.48 9.74
C ILE A 94 -0.25 1.98 9.67
N CYS A 95 -0.87 1.24 8.76
CA CYS A 95 -0.68 -0.21 8.64
C CYS A 95 -0.20 -0.56 7.23
N GLU A 96 0.82 -1.43 7.13
CA GLU A 96 1.29 -1.90 5.82
C GLU A 96 0.21 -2.57 4.99
N LYS A 97 0.43 -2.47 3.70
CA LYS A 97 -0.40 -3.12 2.69
C LYS A 97 -0.04 -4.63 2.58
N PRO A 98 -1.00 -5.47 2.22
CA PRO A 98 -2.44 -5.20 2.21
C PRO A 98 -2.96 -5.05 3.64
N LEU A 99 -3.94 -4.18 3.84
CA LEU A 99 -4.47 -3.86 5.17
C LEU A 99 -4.89 -5.10 5.97
N CYS A 100 -5.50 -6.08 5.29
CA CYS A 100 -5.89 -7.38 5.81
C CYS A 100 -5.70 -8.46 4.73
N LEU A 101 -6.04 -9.71 5.06
CA LEU A 101 -5.98 -10.83 4.11
C LEU A 101 -7.17 -10.87 3.13
N ASN A 102 -8.26 -10.16 3.43
CA ASN A 102 -9.48 -10.09 2.62
C ASN A 102 -10.29 -8.83 2.93
N ALA A 103 -11.23 -8.48 2.06
CA ALA A 103 -12.05 -7.28 2.18
C ALA A 103 -12.98 -7.31 3.41
N LYS A 104 -13.51 -8.48 3.77
CA LYS A 104 -14.41 -8.63 4.93
C LYS A 104 -13.72 -8.24 6.25
N ASP A 105 -12.48 -8.66 6.42
CA ASP A 105 -11.71 -8.33 7.63
C ASP A 105 -11.23 -6.87 7.60
N ALA A 106 -10.89 -6.33 6.44
CA ALA A 106 -10.60 -4.91 6.27
C ALA A 106 -11.83 -4.04 6.61
N ALA A 107 -13.02 -4.41 6.15
CA ALA A 107 -14.26 -3.71 6.49
C ALA A 107 -14.54 -3.74 8.00
N LYS A 108 -14.32 -4.89 8.67
CA LYS A 108 -14.45 -4.99 10.14
C LYS A 108 -13.44 -4.10 10.86
N ALA A 109 -12.16 -4.06 10.37
CA ALA A 109 -11.13 -3.20 10.94
C ALA A 109 -11.51 -1.73 10.80
N ALA A 110 -11.97 -1.33 9.61
CA ALA A 110 -12.43 0.03 9.33
C ALA A 110 -13.61 0.43 10.24
N GLU A 111 -14.62 -0.42 10.37
CA GLU A 111 -15.76 -0.18 11.25
C GLU A 111 -15.34 -0.09 12.74
N TYR A 112 -14.44 -0.97 13.16
CA TYR A 112 -13.92 -0.97 14.53
C TYR A 112 -13.20 0.34 14.87
N CYS A 113 -12.26 0.77 14.00
CA CYS A 113 -11.55 2.03 14.17
C CYS A 113 -12.50 3.23 14.11
N LYS A 114 -13.48 3.23 13.21
CA LYS A 114 -14.52 4.28 13.13
C LYS A 114 -15.33 4.39 14.43
N LYS A 115 -15.78 3.27 15.02
CA LYS A 115 -16.49 3.25 16.32
C LYS A 115 -15.63 3.79 17.44
N LYS A 116 -14.33 3.54 17.42
CA LYS A 116 -13.37 4.04 18.41
C LYS A 116 -12.88 5.46 18.11
N LYS A 117 -13.26 6.05 16.98
CA LYS A 117 -12.75 7.33 16.46
C LYS A 117 -11.23 7.36 16.28
N ILE A 118 -10.65 6.24 15.88
CA ILE A 118 -9.21 6.10 15.64
C ILE A 118 -8.93 6.21 14.15
N PRO A 119 -8.04 7.14 13.73
CA PRO A 119 -7.57 7.23 12.34
C PRO A 119 -6.83 5.94 11.94
N LEU A 120 -7.21 5.37 10.81
CA LEU A 120 -6.58 4.20 10.21
C LEU A 120 -6.29 4.48 8.75
N MET A 121 -5.02 4.36 8.34
CA MET A 121 -4.56 4.48 6.97
C MET A 121 -3.79 3.24 6.54
N GLU A 122 -4.09 2.72 5.34
CA GLU A 122 -3.26 1.72 4.68
C GLU A 122 -2.05 2.39 4.03
N ALA A 123 -0.87 1.81 4.22
CA ALA A 123 0.38 2.35 3.71
C ALA A 123 0.58 2.00 2.23
N PHE A 124 0.14 2.90 1.35
CA PHE A 124 0.40 2.87 -0.08
C PHE A 124 1.25 4.08 -0.50
N MET A 125 2.51 4.04 -0.14
CA MET A 125 3.49 5.12 -0.30
C MET A 125 3.53 5.72 -1.71
N TYR A 126 3.32 4.93 -2.77
CA TYR A 126 3.43 5.40 -4.14
C TYR A 126 2.45 6.54 -4.46
N ARG A 127 1.28 6.58 -3.81
CA ARG A 127 0.25 7.61 -4.02
C ARG A 127 0.71 9.01 -3.63
N PHE A 128 1.70 9.10 -2.75
CA PHE A 128 2.27 10.36 -2.27
C PHE A 128 3.43 10.86 -3.14
N HIS A 129 3.95 10.01 -4.03
CA HIS A 129 5.05 10.40 -4.91
C HIS A 129 4.58 11.41 -5.96
N PRO A 130 5.34 12.49 -6.25
CA PRO A 130 4.97 13.54 -7.21
C PRO A 130 4.57 13.01 -8.59
N GLN A 131 5.16 11.91 -9.06
CA GLN A 131 4.76 11.30 -10.34
C GLN A 131 3.29 10.86 -10.37
N TRP A 132 2.76 10.34 -9.27
CA TRP A 132 1.36 9.90 -9.21
C TRP A 132 0.40 11.07 -9.02
N VAL A 133 0.82 12.09 -8.24
CA VAL A 133 0.09 13.36 -8.15
C VAL A 133 -0.02 13.98 -9.56
N ARG A 134 1.10 14.04 -10.27
CA ARG A 134 1.13 14.58 -11.64
C ARG A 134 0.33 13.76 -12.63
N ALA A 135 0.37 12.43 -12.55
CA ALA A 135 -0.47 11.55 -13.38
C ALA A 135 -1.96 11.83 -13.18
N ALA A 136 -2.40 11.99 -11.92
CA ALA A 136 -3.78 12.34 -11.62
C ALA A 136 -4.18 13.72 -12.18
N GLU A 137 -3.32 14.71 -12.07
CA GLU A 137 -3.55 16.06 -12.64
C GLU A 137 -3.71 16.01 -14.17
N ILE A 138 -2.86 15.27 -14.88
CA ILE A 138 -2.91 15.10 -16.33
C ILE A 138 -4.23 14.47 -16.77
N ILE A 139 -4.66 13.41 -16.08
CA ILE A 139 -5.94 12.75 -16.35
C ILE A 139 -7.10 13.69 -16.05
N LYS A 140 -7.07 14.38 -14.91
CA LYS A 140 -8.12 15.33 -14.50
C LYS A 140 -8.23 16.53 -15.44
N ALA A 141 -7.11 16.99 -16.00
CA ALA A 141 -7.07 18.04 -17.02
C ALA A 141 -7.65 17.60 -18.38
N GLY A 142 -7.95 16.31 -18.55
CA GLY A 142 -8.51 15.76 -19.79
C GLY A 142 -7.49 15.58 -20.92
N GLU A 143 -6.20 15.62 -20.65
CA GLU A 143 -5.14 15.53 -21.67
C GLU A 143 -5.17 14.17 -22.41
N LEU A 144 -5.65 13.11 -21.75
CA LEU A 144 -5.82 11.79 -22.38
C LEU A 144 -7.22 11.57 -22.99
N GLY A 145 -8.11 12.56 -22.91
CA GLY A 145 -9.54 12.34 -23.16
C GLY A 145 -10.17 11.42 -22.12
N LYS A 146 -11.18 10.61 -22.51
CA LYS A 146 -11.78 9.61 -21.62
C LYS A 146 -10.81 8.42 -21.47
N VAL A 147 -10.34 8.13 -20.26
CA VAL A 147 -9.51 6.93 -19.99
C VAL A 147 -10.37 5.68 -20.18
N LEU A 148 -9.96 4.81 -21.09
CA LEU A 148 -10.67 3.58 -21.45
C LEU A 148 -10.00 2.33 -20.90
N SER A 149 -8.67 2.34 -20.77
CA SER A 149 -7.92 1.16 -20.31
C SER A 149 -6.74 1.56 -19.45
N THR A 150 -6.37 0.67 -18.52
CA THR A 150 -5.06 0.69 -17.87
C THR A 150 -4.38 -0.66 -17.97
N GLN A 151 -3.06 -0.66 -17.99
CA GLN A 151 -2.25 -1.87 -17.99
C GLN A 151 -1.20 -1.77 -16.89
N GLY A 152 -1.15 -2.77 -16.01
CA GLY A 152 -0.17 -2.87 -14.94
C GLY A 152 0.71 -4.09 -15.09
N LEU A 153 2.02 -3.93 -14.93
CA LEU A 153 2.95 -5.04 -14.82
C LEU A 153 3.84 -4.81 -13.61
N PHE A 154 3.89 -5.81 -12.72
CA PHE A 154 4.78 -5.77 -11.57
C PHE A 154 5.34 -7.17 -11.29
N SER A 155 6.65 -7.31 -11.31
CA SER A 155 7.32 -8.57 -11.04
C SER A 155 8.66 -8.38 -10.35
N TYR A 156 9.06 -9.41 -9.63
CA TYR A 156 10.40 -9.58 -9.06
C TYR A 156 10.70 -11.08 -8.91
N TYR A 157 11.93 -11.43 -8.55
CA TYR A 157 12.32 -12.82 -8.33
C TYR A 157 12.71 -13.07 -6.88
N ASN A 158 11.96 -13.95 -6.20
CA ASN A 158 12.22 -14.35 -4.82
C ASN A 158 11.76 -15.79 -4.59
N ILE A 159 12.72 -16.66 -4.21
CA ILE A 159 12.51 -18.07 -3.85
C ILE A 159 13.02 -18.40 -2.45
N ASP A 160 13.25 -17.39 -1.61
CA ASP A 160 13.68 -17.57 -0.22
C ASP A 160 12.53 -18.12 0.63
N GLU A 161 12.68 -19.35 1.12
CA GLU A 161 11.67 -20.05 1.95
C GLU A 161 11.37 -19.33 3.27
N THR A 162 12.33 -18.54 3.77
CA THR A 162 12.19 -17.78 5.02
C THR A 162 11.45 -16.46 4.84
N ASN A 163 11.28 -16.01 3.60
CA ASN A 163 10.58 -14.78 3.30
C ASN A 163 9.07 -14.96 3.45
N ILE A 164 8.43 -14.07 4.22
CA ILE A 164 6.98 -14.13 4.50
C ILE A 164 6.12 -14.14 3.23
N ARG A 165 6.63 -13.62 2.10
CA ARG A 165 5.96 -13.61 0.80
C ARG A 165 5.81 -15.01 0.19
N ASN A 166 6.65 -15.95 0.59
CA ASN A 166 6.62 -17.35 0.19
C ASN A 166 5.93 -18.24 1.26
N ILE A 167 5.38 -17.67 2.33
CA ILE A 167 4.69 -18.38 3.41
C ILE A 167 3.18 -18.11 3.30
N ALA A 168 2.43 -19.11 2.84
CA ALA A 168 0.99 -19.01 2.63
C ALA A 168 0.24 -18.60 3.93
N ALA A 169 0.62 -19.15 5.09
CA ALA A 169 0.02 -18.83 6.38
C ALA A 169 0.23 -17.35 6.80
N CYS A 170 1.21 -16.67 6.24
CA CYS A 170 1.45 -15.23 6.48
C CYS A 170 0.66 -14.33 5.53
N GLY A 171 -0.12 -14.89 4.60
CA GLY A 171 -0.73 -14.13 3.51
C GLY A 171 0.27 -13.80 2.41
N GLY A 172 1.23 -14.72 2.15
CA GLY A 172 2.17 -14.59 1.04
C GLY A 172 1.49 -14.83 -0.32
N GLY A 173 2.22 -14.51 -1.39
CA GLY A 173 1.78 -14.66 -2.77
C GLY A 173 1.77 -13.35 -3.53
N ALA A 174 1.82 -13.45 -4.85
CA ALA A 174 1.92 -12.31 -5.77
C ALA A 174 0.70 -11.39 -5.70
N VAL A 175 -0.50 -11.93 -5.54
CA VAL A 175 -1.75 -11.14 -5.53
C VAL A 175 -1.77 -10.18 -4.34
N LEU A 176 -1.52 -10.66 -3.12
CA LEU A 176 -1.53 -9.82 -1.93
C LEU A 176 -0.30 -8.93 -1.83
N ASP A 177 0.89 -9.39 -2.30
CA ASP A 177 2.11 -8.59 -2.16
C ASP A 177 2.23 -7.48 -3.21
N ILE A 178 2.01 -7.79 -4.50
CA ILE A 178 2.20 -6.84 -5.60
C ILE A 178 0.96 -6.64 -6.48
N GLY A 179 0.02 -7.57 -6.50
CA GLY A 179 -1.27 -7.41 -7.16
C GLY A 179 -2.09 -6.26 -6.55
N CYS A 180 -1.97 -6.06 -5.24
CA CYS A 180 -2.60 -4.93 -4.56
C CYS A 180 -2.18 -3.57 -5.14
N TYR A 181 -0.95 -3.42 -5.64
CA TYR A 181 -0.47 -2.20 -6.29
C TYR A 181 -1.06 -2.02 -7.69
N THR A 182 -1.08 -3.08 -8.51
CA THR A 182 -1.62 -3.00 -9.87
C THR A 182 -3.13 -2.74 -9.87
N VAL A 183 -3.85 -3.34 -8.92
CA VAL A 183 -5.28 -3.06 -8.69
C VAL A 183 -5.48 -1.63 -8.19
N SER A 184 -4.74 -1.21 -7.16
CA SER A 184 -4.84 0.12 -6.58
C SER A 184 -4.57 1.22 -7.62
N SER A 185 -3.51 1.08 -8.41
CA SER A 185 -3.17 2.05 -9.46
C SER A 185 -4.19 2.08 -10.59
N SER A 186 -4.75 0.92 -10.97
CA SER A 186 -5.83 0.83 -11.94
C SER A 186 -7.06 1.62 -11.48
N ARG A 187 -7.55 1.33 -10.27
CA ARG A 187 -8.70 2.02 -9.66
C ARG A 187 -8.46 3.54 -9.56
N PHE A 188 -7.24 3.93 -9.17
CA PHE A 188 -6.83 5.33 -9.06
C PHE A 188 -6.90 6.07 -10.40
N LEU A 189 -6.36 5.47 -11.48
CA LEU A 189 -6.35 6.09 -12.81
C LEU A 189 -7.70 6.04 -13.52
N MET A 190 -8.49 4.98 -13.29
CA MET A 190 -9.86 4.85 -13.85
C MET A 190 -10.87 5.76 -13.13
N GLY A 191 -10.60 6.16 -11.89
CA GLY A 191 -11.46 7.00 -11.07
C GLY A 191 -12.75 6.32 -10.60
N GLU A 192 -12.83 4.99 -10.69
CA GLU A 192 -13.99 4.21 -10.26
C GLU A 192 -13.62 2.76 -9.93
N GLU A 193 -14.60 2.00 -9.41
CA GLU A 193 -14.42 0.61 -9.03
C GLU A 193 -14.79 -0.34 -10.17
N PRO A 194 -14.01 -1.43 -10.41
CA PRO A 194 -14.39 -2.46 -11.37
C PRO A 194 -15.64 -3.22 -10.88
N LYS A 195 -16.46 -3.65 -11.83
CA LYS A 195 -17.72 -4.37 -11.56
C LYS A 195 -17.50 -5.87 -11.41
N ARG A 196 -16.56 -6.43 -12.20
CA ARG A 196 -16.23 -7.87 -12.22
C ARG A 196 -14.80 -8.11 -12.70
N VAL A 197 -14.30 -9.28 -12.41
CA VAL A 197 -12.92 -9.72 -12.69
C VAL A 197 -12.92 -11.07 -13.39
N ALA A 198 -12.00 -11.25 -14.35
CA ALA A 198 -11.56 -12.55 -14.85
C ALA A 198 -10.06 -12.68 -14.58
N ALA A 199 -9.60 -13.86 -14.11
CA ALA A 199 -8.20 -14.03 -13.72
C ALA A 199 -7.70 -15.46 -13.91
N THR A 200 -6.37 -15.57 -14.03
CA THR A 200 -5.63 -16.83 -13.94
C THR A 200 -4.52 -16.69 -12.90
N LEU A 201 -4.32 -17.73 -12.09
CA LEU A 201 -3.25 -17.77 -11.09
C LEU A 201 -2.48 -19.09 -11.19
N ILE A 202 -1.16 -19.01 -11.12
CA ILE A 202 -0.28 -20.17 -10.98
C ILE A 202 0.27 -20.16 -9.56
N ARG A 203 0.19 -21.32 -8.89
CA ARG A 203 0.73 -21.50 -7.54
C ARG A 203 2.03 -22.26 -7.57
N ASP A 204 2.96 -21.85 -6.71
CA ASP A 204 4.19 -22.60 -6.47
C ASP A 204 3.87 -23.99 -5.86
N PRO A 205 4.43 -25.08 -6.40
CA PRO A 205 4.16 -26.42 -5.88
C PRO A 205 4.74 -26.67 -4.48
N VAL A 206 5.76 -25.89 -4.05
CA VAL A 206 6.40 -26.00 -2.74
C VAL A 206 5.75 -25.04 -1.75
N PHE A 207 5.75 -23.74 -2.05
CA PHE A 207 5.27 -22.68 -1.15
C PHE A 207 3.75 -22.60 -1.05
N LYS A 208 3.03 -23.13 -2.04
CA LYS A 208 1.56 -23.08 -2.16
C LYS A 208 1.00 -21.66 -2.30
N THR A 209 1.87 -20.65 -2.41
CA THR A 209 1.50 -19.27 -2.72
C THR A 209 1.31 -19.08 -4.22
N ASP A 210 0.50 -18.13 -4.62
CA ASP A 210 0.41 -17.70 -6.02
C ASP A 210 1.69 -16.93 -6.40
N ILE A 211 2.29 -17.30 -7.53
CA ILE A 211 3.60 -16.79 -7.99
C ILE A 211 3.52 -16.05 -9.32
N LEU A 212 2.47 -16.30 -10.09
CA LEU A 212 2.17 -15.62 -11.34
C LEU A 212 0.66 -15.46 -11.46
N GLY A 213 0.22 -14.27 -11.81
CA GLY A 213 -1.20 -13.99 -12.05
C GLY A 213 -1.40 -12.97 -13.15
N SER A 214 -2.49 -13.13 -13.91
CA SER A 214 -2.99 -12.14 -14.84
C SER A 214 -4.49 -11.98 -14.66
N ALA A 215 -4.99 -10.75 -14.78
CA ALA A 215 -6.41 -10.48 -14.65
C ALA A 215 -6.89 -9.38 -15.60
N ILE A 216 -8.20 -9.42 -15.86
CA ILE A 216 -8.97 -8.36 -16.53
C ILE A 216 -9.98 -7.84 -15.52
N LEU A 217 -9.98 -6.53 -15.29
CA LEU A 217 -10.92 -5.80 -14.46
C LEU A 217 -11.89 -5.07 -15.39
N ASP A 218 -13.17 -5.42 -15.35
CA ASP A 218 -14.22 -4.81 -16.19
C ASP A 218 -14.93 -3.69 -15.40
N TYR A 219 -14.82 -2.45 -15.88
CA TYR A 219 -15.49 -1.28 -15.31
C TYR A 219 -16.86 -1.02 -15.96
N GLY A 220 -17.17 -1.78 -17.02
CA GLY A 220 -18.37 -1.55 -17.84
C GLY A 220 -18.16 -0.46 -18.89
N GLU A 221 -19.14 -0.30 -19.77
CA GLU A 221 -19.11 0.72 -20.84
C GLU A 221 -17.90 0.63 -21.77
N GLY A 222 -17.35 -0.58 -21.97
CA GLY A 222 -16.18 -0.82 -22.79
C GLY A 222 -14.85 -0.40 -22.13
N ARG A 223 -14.84 -0.11 -20.82
CA ARG A 223 -13.64 0.22 -20.07
C ARG A 223 -13.13 -0.98 -19.29
N ALA A 224 -11.86 -1.27 -19.42
CA ALA A 224 -11.23 -2.40 -18.74
C ALA A 224 -9.78 -2.10 -18.38
N SER A 225 -9.30 -2.77 -17.34
CA SER A 225 -7.88 -2.78 -16.99
C SER A 225 -7.34 -4.20 -17.04
N THR A 226 -6.06 -4.32 -17.31
CA THR A 226 -5.35 -5.61 -17.26
C THR A 226 -4.11 -5.48 -16.39
N PHE A 227 -3.74 -6.57 -15.76
CA PHE A 227 -2.45 -6.64 -15.10
C PHE A 227 -1.81 -8.03 -15.20
N THR A 228 -0.50 -8.07 -15.11
CA THR A 228 0.29 -9.29 -14.87
C THR A 228 1.25 -9.05 -13.72
N ILE A 229 1.30 -9.98 -12.79
CA ILE A 229 2.14 -9.93 -11.60
C ILE A 229 2.90 -11.24 -11.42
N SER A 230 4.14 -11.16 -10.90
CA SER A 230 4.87 -12.38 -10.53
C SER A 230 5.94 -12.12 -9.46
N THR A 231 6.05 -13.05 -8.51
CA THR A 231 7.14 -13.10 -7.54
C THR A 231 8.33 -13.96 -7.99
N GLN A 232 8.24 -14.55 -9.19
CA GLN A 232 9.28 -15.42 -9.77
C GLN A 232 9.54 -15.12 -11.25
N MET A 233 9.51 -13.84 -11.63
CA MET A 233 9.89 -13.35 -12.96
C MET A 233 11.01 -12.31 -12.86
N PHE A 234 11.60 -11.96 -14.00
CA PHE A 234 12.54 -10.85 -14.09
C PHE A 234 11.94 -9.58 -13.46
N PRO A 235 12.71 -8.82 -12.65
CA PRO A 235 12.22 -7.61 -12.02
C PRO A 235 11.79 -6.56 -13.06
N TYR A 236 10.51 -6.24 -13.06
CA TYR A 236 9.94 -5.24 -13.96
C TYR A 236 8.70 -4.59 -13.35
N GLN A 237 8.50 -3.32 -13.63
CA GLN A 237 7.28 -2.61 -13.25
C GLN A 237 6.94 -1.53 -14.26
N ARG A 238 5.67 -1.39 -14.60
CA ARG A 238 5.12 -0.31 -15.43
C ARG A 238 3.62 -0.22 -15.23
N VAL A 239 3.10 1.00 -15.30
CA VAL A 239 1.66 1.25 -15.39
C VAL A 239 1.42 2.20 -16.54
N THR A 240 0.45 1.85 -17.42
CA THR A 240 0.04 2.68 -18.55
C THR A 240 -1.45 2.91 -18.49
N ALA A 241 -1.89 4.16 -18.72
CA ALA A 241 -3.28 4.53 -18.97
C ALA A 241 -3.45 4.91 -20.44
N LEU A 242 -4.54 4.43 -21.06
CA LEU A 242 -4.89 4.72 -22.45
C LEU A 242 -6.27 5.37 -22.47
N GLY A 243 -6.33 6.52 -23.09
CA GLY A 243 -7.55 7.29 -23.30
C GLY A 243 -7.89 7.50 -24.76
N THR A 244 -8.96 8.23 -25.05
CA THR A 244 -9.39 8.54 -26.42
C THR A 244 -8.51 9.57 -27.12
N GLY A 245 -7.71 10.33 -26.38
CA GLY A 245 -6.84 11.40 -26.89
C GLY A 245 -5.35 11.16 -26.67
N GLY A 246 -4.97 10.11 -25.93
CA GLY A 246 -3.56 9.84 -25.67
C GLY A 246 -3.33 8.72 -24.67
N SER A 247 -2.07 8.48 -24.35
CA SER A 247 -1.61 7.54 -23.33
C SER A 247 -0.68 8.21 -22.33
N LEU A 248 -0.61 7.64 -21.14
CA LEU A 248 0.32 8.02 -20.09
C LEU A 248 0.97 6.77 -19.51
N SER A 249 2.29 6.73 -19.48
CA SER A 249 3.06 5.64 -18.88
C SER A 249 3.86 6.14 -17.67
N VAL A 250 3.75 5.42 -16.55
CA VAL A 250 4.61 5.56 -15.37
C VAL A 250 5.64 4.44 -15.41
N GLU A 251 6.92 4.77 -15.59
CA GLU A 251 7.95 3.77 -15.86
C GLU A 251 8.37 2.98 -14.62
N VAL A 252 8.52 3.67 -13.48
CA VAL A 252 8.84 3.06 -12.18
C VAL A 252 7.72 3.42 -11.18
N PRO A 253 6.53 2.74 -11.30
CA PRO A 253 5.33 3.20 -10.62
C PRO A 253 5.38 3.05 -9.09
N PHE A 254 6.04 2.01 -8.56
CA PHE A 254 5.85 1.62 -7.16
C PHE A 254 7.12 1.72 -6.31
N ASN A 255 8.26 1.27 -6.85
CA ASN A 255 9.53 1.24 -6.13
C ASN A 255 10.46 2.36 -6.60
N MET A 256 9.99 3.62 -6.54
CA MET A 256 10.83 4.78 -6.85
C MET A 256 12.01 4.87 -5.89
N PHE A 257 13.14 5.29 -6.44
CA PHE A 257 14.32 5.66 -5.67
C PHE A 257 14.18 7.12 -5.21
N GLY A 258 14.57 7.39 -3.96
CA GLY A 258 14.43 8.73 -3.37
C GLY A 258 15.46 9.76 -3.86
N ASP A 259 16.32 9.41 -4.80
CA ASP A 259 17.43 10.22 -5.35
C ASP A 259 17.34 10.44 -6.87
N VAL A 260 16.26 9.97 -7.51
CA VAL A 260 16.01 10.16 -8.94
C VAL A 260 14.63 10.76 -9.19
N PRO A 261 14.46 11.58 -10.25
CA PRO A 261 13.15 12.14 -10.59
C PRO A 261 12.20 11.03 -11.10
N GLY A 262 10.91 11.16 -10.78
CA GLY A 262 9.89 10.34 -11.40
C GLY A 262 9.70 10.74 -12.86
N ARG A 263 9.41 9.77 -13.75
CA ARG A 263 9.23 10.00 -15.18
C ARG A 263 7.89 9.48 -15.67
N LEU A 264 7.17 10.36 -16.35
CA LEU A 264 5.92 10.06 -17.04
C LEU A 264 6.15 10.29 -18.54
N THR A 265 5.81 9.30 -19.35
CA THR A 265 5.74 9.48 -20.81
C THR A 265 4.29 9.68 -21.21
N ILE A 266 4.00 10.77 -21.90
CA ILE A 266 2.67 11.10 -22.40
C ILE A 266 2.77 11.13 -23.92
N ASP A 267 1.95 10.31 -24.58
CA ASP A 267 1.88 10.25 -26.03
C ASP A 267 0.46 10.64 -26.47
N THR A 268 0.39 11.59 -27.39
CA THR A 268 -0.84 12.06 -28.02
C THR A 268 -0.69 12.04 -29.53
N SER A 269 -1.77 12.25 -30.28
CA SER A 269 -1.70 12.32 -31.76
C SER A 269 -0.80 13.46 -32.27
N ILE A 270 -0.40 14.40 -31.40
CA ILE A 270 0.38 15.58 -31.77
C ILE A 270 1.86 15.41 -31.45
N ALA A 271 2.16 14.88 -30.26
CA ALA A 271 3.54 14.74 -29.78
C ALA A 271 3.65 13.73 -28.64
N GLU A 272 4.84 13.10 -28.53
CA GLU A 272 5.30 12.44 -27.31
C GLU A 272 6.05 13.47 -26.45
N ARG A 273 5.84 13.44 -25.16
CA ARG A 273 6.60 14.23 -24.18
C ARG A 273 6.91 13.44 -22.93
N VAL A 274 8.06 13.70 -22.36
CA VAL A 274 8.45 13.19 -21.05
C VAL A 274 8.27 14.30 -20.01
N VAL A 275 7.60 13.98 -18.92
CA VAL A 275 7.46 14.86 -17.76
C VAL A 275 8.29 14.26 -16.63
N GLU A 276 9.30 14.98 -16.20
CA GLU A 276 10.05 14.66 -14.98
C GLU A 276 9.45 15.41 -13.80
N THR A 277 9.33 14.71 -12.69
CA THR A 277 8.87 15.30 -11.43
C THR A 277 10.04 15.56 -10.51
N GLU A 278 9.82 16.33 -9.46
CA GLU A 278 10.83 16.56 -8.43
C GLU A 278 11.30 15.24 -7.80
N ILE A 279 12.55 15.26 -7.32
CA ILE A 279 13.13 14.16 -6.55
C ILE A 279 12.45 14.16 -5.18
N ALA A 280 11.87 13.03 -4.79
CA ALA A 280 11.16 12.89 -3.53
C ALA A 280 11.19 11.44 -3.03
N ASP A 281 11.18 11.28 -1.71
CA ASP A 281 11.02 9.98 -1.10
C ASP A 281 9.55 9.75 -0.71
N GLN A 282 8.94 8.75 -1.33
CA GLN A 282 7.52 8.43 -1.16
C GLN A 282 7.15 7.98 0.25
N TYR A 283 8.07 7.37 0.99
CA TYR A 283 7.83 6.97 2.38
C TYR A 283 7.86 8.18 3.31
N LEU A 284 8.83 9.11 3.11
CA LEU A 284 8.84 10.37 3.85
C LEU A 284 7.50 11.11 3.66
N LEU A 285 7.08 11.27 2.40
CA LEU A 285 5.85 11.98 2.06
C LEU A 285 4.60 11.31 2.65
N GLU A 286 4.53 9.99 2.65
CA GLU A 286 3.42 9.23 3.22
C GLU A 286 3.27 9.46 4.72
N PHE A 287 4.38 9.31 5.47
CA PHE A 287 4.37 9.50 6.92
C PHE A 287 4.13 10.95 7.32
N ASP A 288 4.73 11.90 6.61
CA ASP A 288 4.51 13.32 6.86
C ASP A 288 3.07 13.73 6.55
N ALA A 289 2.46 13.22 5.49
CA ALA A 289 1.05 13.48 5.17
C ALA A 289 0.10 12.93 6.25
N PHE A 290 0.38 11.72 6.77
CA PHE A 290 -0.38 11.16 7.87
C PHE A 290 -0.22 12.00 9.16
N ALA A 291 1.02 12.35 9.51
CA ALA A 291 1.30 13.17 10.68
C ALA A 291 0.64 14.55 10.58
N GLN A 292 0.71 15.19 9.41
CA GLN A 292 0.04 16.47 9.15
C GLN A 292 -1.47 16.39 9.38
N ALA A 293 -2.12 15.32 8.90
CA ALA A 293 -3.55 15.11 9.13
C ALA A 293 -3.90 14.96 10.61
N LEU A 294 -3.02 14.34 11.42
CA LEU A 294 -3.21 14.25 12.87
C LEU A 294 -3.03 15.60 13.57
N ILE A 295 -2.07 16.41 13.13
CA ILE A 295 -1.76 17.75 13.70
C ILE A 295 -2.89 18.74 13.40
N GLU A 296 -3.37 18.78 12.16
CA GLU A 296 -4.38 19.75 11.72
C GLU A 296 -5.73 19.60 12.41
N LYS A 297 -6.07 18.39 12.87
CA LYS A 297 -7.36 18.08 13.51
C LYS A 297 -7.22 17.64 14.96
N SER A 298 -6.43 18.33 15.76
CA SER A 298 -6.44 18.20 17.22
C SER A 298 -7.76 18.75 17.80
N GLY A 299 -8.85 17.95 17.69
CA GLY A 299 -10.19 18.33 18.17
C GLY A 299 -11.14 17.13 18.22
N ALA A 300 -12.42 17.35 18.50
CA ALA A 300 -13.42 16.33 18.83
C ALA A 300 -13.76 15.31 17.72
N GLU A 301 -13.40 15.55 16.47
CA GLU A 301 -13.68 14.66 15.36
C GLU A 301 -12.45 13.80 14.98
N CYS A 302 -12.70 12.58 14.50
CA CYS A 302 -11.65 11.70 13.97
C CYS A 302 -10.98 12.36 12.76
N PRO A 303 -9.63 12.56 12.74
CA PRO A 303 -8.95 13.11 11.59
C PRO A 303 -9.21 12.31 10.31
N GLN A 304 -9.40 13.03 9.19
CA GLN A 304 -9.45 12.39 7.90
C GLN A 304 -8.03 12.14 7.40
N VAL A 305 -7.67 10.88 7.28
CA VAL A 305 -6.37 10.49 6.75
C VAL A 305 -6.31 10.69 5.23
N PRO A 306 -5.12 10.93 4.65
CA PRO A 306 -4.96 11.21 3.22
C PRO A 306 -5.53 10.14 2.29
N THR A 307 -5.38 8.87 2.66
CA THR A 307 -6.01 7.74 1.96
C THR A 307 -7.06 7.13 2.88
N PRO A 308 -8.37 7.29 2.60
CA PRO A 308 -9.41 6.78 3.47
C PRO A 308 -9.40 5.25 3.49
N VAL A 309 -9.64 4.65 4.65
CA VAL A 309 -9.61 3.18 4.83
C VAL A 309 -10.63 2.44 3.94
N SER A 310 -11.69 3.10 3.49
CA SER A 310 -12.62 2.56 2.49
C SER A 310 -11.95 2.20 1.17
N ASP A 311 -10.85 2.88 0.81
CA ASP A 311 -10.05 2.54 -0.36
C ASP A 311 -9.36 1.19 -0.19
N ALA A 312 -8.80 0.89 0.98
CA ALA A 312 -8.21 -0.41 1.31
C ALA A 312 -9.24 -1.54 1.21
N VAL A 313 -10.46 -1.30 1.72
CA VAL A 313 -11.57 -2.26 1.64
C VAL A 313 -11.94 -2.54 0.18
N ALA A 314 -12.10 -1.50 -0.63
CA ALA A 314 -12.42 -1.63 -2.05
C ALA A 314 -11.29 -2.33 -2.83
N ASN A 315 -10.03 -2.02 -2.51
CA ASN A 315 -8.87 -2.67 -3.12
C ASN A 315 -8.86 -4.18 -2.85
N LEU A 316 -9.05 -4.56 -1.59
CA LEU A 316 -9.13 -5.97 -1.18
C LEU A 316 -10.35 -6.69 -1.78
N ALA A 317 -11.48 -6.01 -1.98
CA ALA A 317 -12.65 -6.59 -2.65
C ALA A 317 -12.34 -7.02 -4.10
N VAL A 318 -11.52 -6.24 -4.80
CA VAL A 318 -11.04 -6.63 -6.13
C VAL A 318 -10.09 -7.81 -6.05
N LEU A 319 -9.17 -7.85 -5.07
CA LEU A 319 -8.26 -8.99 -4.88
C LEU A 319 -9.02 -10.28 -4.52
N ASP A 320 -10.06 -10.19 -3.68
CA ASP A 320 -10.93 -11.34 -3.39
C ASP A 320 -11.61 -11.86 -4.66
N ALA A 321 -12.08 -10.96 -5.54
CA ALA A 321 -12.65 -11.32 -6.84
C ALA A 321 -11.59 -11.94 -7.79
N VAL A 322 -10.34 -11.51 -7.74
CA VAL A 322 -9.22 -12.13 -8.49
C VAL A 322 -9.02 -13.58 -8.06
N PHE A 323 -8.97 -13.84 -6.75
CA PHE A 323 -8.87 -15.22 -6.24
C PHE A 323 -10.07 -16.07 -6.61
N ALA A 324 -11.29 -15.55 -6.48
CA ALA A 324 -12.51 -16.25 -6.85
C ALA A 324 -12.56 -16.58 -8.36
N ALA A 325 -12.22 -15.61 -9.22
CA ALA A 325 -12.20 -15.77 -10.66
C ALA A 325 -11.19 -16.84 -11.12
N ALA A 326 -10.00 -16.82 -10.53
CA ALA A 326 -8.98 -17.83 -10.83
C ALA A 326 -9.39 -19.24 -10.36
N ALA A 327 -10.15 -19.35 -9.28
CA ALA A 327 -10.64 -20.63 -8.78
C ALA A 327 -11.83 -21.18 -9.59
N SER A 328 -12.76 -20.30 -10.01
CA SER A 328 -13.97 -20.68 -10.75
C SER A 328 -13.75 -20.80 -12.26
N GLY A 329 -12.72 -20.13 -12.81
CA GLY A 329 -12.49 -19.99 -14.25
C GLY A 329 -13.55 -19.12 -14.95
N LYS A 330 -14.29 -18.31 -14.19
CA LYS A 330 -15.38 -17.44 -14.67
C LYS A 330 -15.16 -15.99 -14.27
N TRP A 331 -15.97 -15.10 -14.85
CA TRP A 331 -16.09 -13.73 -14.35
C TRP A 331 -16.76 -13.73 -12.98
N GLU A 332 -16.11 -13.08 -12.02
CA GLU A 332 -16.63 -12.91 -10.66
C GLU A 332 -16.91 -11.45 -10.37
N ALA A 333 -18.03 -11.19 -9.70
CA ALA A 333 -18.42 -9.83 -9.31
C ALA A 333 -17.51 -9.31 -8.17
N VAL A 334 -17.18 -8.02 -8.23
CA VAL A 334 -16.52 -7.33 -7.10
C VAL A 334 -17.60 -6.98 -6.08
N LEU A 335 -17.49 -7.54 -4.88
CA LEU A 335 -18.44 -7.33 -3.80
C LEU A 335 -18.19 -5.95 -3.15
N LYS A 336 -19.27 -5.31 -2.70
CA LYS A 336 -19.21 -4.07 -1.90
C LYS A 336 -19.39 -4.40 -0.43
N TYR A 337 -18.61 -3.73 0.43
CA TYR A 337 -18.63 -3.92 1.89
C TYR A 337 -18.96 -2.63 2.62
#